data_84cbce9fbac7231e7a00199c872e7fb1
#
_entry.id   84cbce9fbac7231e7a00199c872e7fb1
#
_cell.length_a   1.000
_cell.length_b   1.000
_cell.length_c   1.000
_cell.angle_alpha   90.00
_cell.angle_beta   90.00
_cell.angle_gamma   90.00
#
_symmetry.space_group_name_H-M   'P 1'
#
loop_
_entity.id
_entity.type
_entity.pdbx_description
1 polymer ?
#
loop_
_entity_poly.entity_id
_entity_poly.type
_entity_poly.pdbx_seq_one_letter_code
_entity_poly.pdbx_strand_id
1 'polypeptide(L)'
;ISYKIRSMDGKRLVADDEISSFSNKDNTIQADISMPNVMDENTEYLLVFTITSGQDNVYYYSRIMQTDGKAAAKVVEFAKKFHDETFIKDDKSFFTTYMETTTGDRNTLAHVDLTSTVSQITWGSMAAAQYTNPVIALKEINDSYDVVTIDYVMSCVDGKGETEYYNVREYFRLRQTESRMYVLNYERTANQIFNSENSFISDSGSVMLGIRSSEAEYRANEAGSVICFVQEGDLYSYDINNGMIIKVFSFRDAEGIDERENWNHHDIKIVSVDEAGSIDFVVYGYMNRGTHEGEVGTGVYHYDGLAHTIDEEAFIPSKTSYEVLKAEMGKMLYLNEKNEFYLMMDDSLYRINLGSMSVKKVVEGLSTGSYCASESNRYFAWVDSANQYSSNTIKVMDLKSGKTFEVKKGDDQYLRPLGFIGEDFIYGQANAADVVSDAAGNTTFPMNGLIILDTSDQSELKTYTPSGGYVEKISVDGYTVTIDLIAQNNGVYAEIGQDTIMNREADSKQKIALDTS
;
A
#
# COMPACT_ATOMS: atom_id res chain seq x y z
N ILE A 1 29.38 10.32 11.66
CA ILE A 1 28.21 9.48 12.00
C ILE A 1 27.95 9.62 13.48
N SER A 2 26.71 9.84 13.91
CA SER A 2 26.30 9.83 15.32
C SER A 2 25.06 8.96 15.52
N TYR A 3 24.78 8.60 16.77
CA TYR A 3 23.55 7.90 17.10
C TYR A 3 22.87 8.52 18.32
N LYS A 4 21.55 8.29 18.42
CA LYS A 4 20.75 8.63 19.60
C LYS A 4 19.84 7.46 19.95
N ILE A 5 19.74 7.16 21.24
CA ILE A 5 18.75 6.21 21.76
C ILE A 5 17.67 7.03 22.48
N ARG A 6 16.42 6.84 22.08
CA ARG A 6 15.26 7.53 22.64
C ARG A 6 14.18 6.56 23.11
N SER A 7 13.28 7.01 23.98
CA SER A 7 12.01 6.29 24.21
C SER A 7 11.24 6.15 22.89
N MET A 8 10.41 5.12 22.75
CA MET A 8 9.65 4.85 21.51
C MET A 8 8.77 6.00 21.07
N ASP A 9 8.28 6.84 21.98
CA ASP A 9 7.56 8.09 21.67
C ASP A 9 8.47 9.25 21.24
N GLY A 10 9.78 9.01 21.17
CA GLY A 10 10.79 10.00 20.75
C GLY A 10 11.07 11.11 21.76
N LYS A 11 10.34 11.20 22.89
CA LYS A 11 10.42 12.36 23.79
C LYS A 11 11.64 12.35 24.72
N ARG A 12 11.98 11.18 25.27
CA ARG A 12 13.09 11.06 26.21
C ARG A 12 14.37 10.63 25.48
N LEU A 13 15.43 11.41 25.59
CA LEU A 13 16.78 11.01 25.18
C LEU A 13 17.37 10.11 26.28
N VAL A 14 17.84 8.92 25.90
CA VAL A 14 18.44 7.94 26.80
C VAL A 14 19.96 7.94 26.68
N ALA A 15 20.46 7.98 25.46
CA ALA A 15 21.89 8.12 25.18
C ALA A 15 22.10 8.79 23.82
N ASP A 16 23.26 9.43 23.65
CA ASP A 16 23.78 9.92 22.36
C ASP A 16 25.30 9.85 22.38
N ASP A 17 25.88 9.58 21.20
CA ASP A 17 27.33 9.61 21.03
C ASP A 17 27.71 9.70 19.54
N GLU A 18 28.97 9.99 19.28
CA GLU A 18 29.57 10.01 17.94
C GLU A 18 30.28 8.69 17.64
N ILE A 19 30.09 8.21 16.41
CA ILE A 19 30.80 7.04 15.89
C ILE A 19 32.03 7.54 15.13
N SER A 20 33.16 7.56 15.82
CA SER A 20 34.44 8.06 15.29
C SER A 20 35.32 6.99 14.66
N SER A 21 35.01 5.70 14.90
CA SER A 21 35.78 4.57 14.40
C SER A 21 34.97 3.72 13.45
N PHE A 22 35.29 3.75 12.17
CA PHE A 22 34.67 2.91 11.14
C PHE A 22 35.69 2.47 10.10
N SER A 23 35.44 1.34 9.46
CA SER A 23 36.22 0.84 8.33
C SER A 23 35.42 0.94 7.05
N ASN A 24 36.07 1.18 5.93
CA ASN A 24 35.46 1.12 4.60
C ASN A 24 36.05 -0.11 3.87
N LYS A 25 35.19 -1.05 3.53
CA LYS A 25 35.55 -2.25 2.78
C LYS A 25 34.47 -2.51 1.74
N ASP A 26 34.88 -2.67 0.49
CA ASP A 26 33.98 -3.01 -0.64
C ASP A 26 32.77 -2.05 -0.76
N ASN A 27 33.01 -0.73 -0.68
CA ASN A 27 32.02 0.33 -0.64
C ASN A 27 31.03 0.28 0.55
N THR A 28 31.32 -0.54 1.55
CA THR A 28 30.50 -0.65 2.76
C THR A 28 31.23 -0.05 3.95
N ILE A 29 30.55 0.84 4.68
CA ILE A 29 31.06 1.38 5.96
C ILE A 29 30.60 0.44 7.07
N GLN A 30 31.57 -0.05 7.83
CA GLN A 30 31.32 -0.92 8.97
C GLN A 30 31.84 -0.26 10.25
N ALA A 31 31.02 -0.18 11.27
CA ALA A 31 31.35 0.41 12.57
C ALA A 31 30.84 -0.47 13.71
N ASP A 32 31.70 -0.66 14.71
CA ASP A 32 31.31 -1.28 15.98
C ASP A 32 30.92 -0.18 16.97
N ILE A 33 29.72 -0.29 17.54
CA ILE A 33 29.17 0.71 18.45
C ILE A 33 29.08 0.12 19.85
N SER A 34 29.82 0.69 20.80
CA SER A 34 29.69 0.36 22.20
C SER A 34 28.56 1.17 22.83
N MET A 35 27.44 0.54 23.07
CA MET A 35 26.28 1.20 23.68
C MET A 35 26.40 1.17 25.22
N PRO A 36 26.10 2.30 25.90
CA PRO A 36 26.07 2.32 27.35
C PRO A 36 24.93 1.44 27.89
N ASN A 37 25.14 0.77 29.02
CA ASN A 37 24.11 -0.03 29.69
C ASN A 37 23.13 0.88 30.44
N VAL A 38 22.27 1.58 29.67
CA VAL A 38 21.28 2.56 30.19
C VAL A 38 19.85 2.21 29.75
N MET A 39 19.69 1.11 29.02
CA MET A 39 18.39 0.62 28.59
C MET A 39 17.86 -0.39 29.63
N ASP A 40 16.56 -0.32 29.88
CA ASP A 40 15.86 -1.31 30.67
C ASP A 40 15.74 -2.62 29.88
N GLU A 41 15.94 -3.76 30.52
CA GLU A 41 15.77 -5.07 29.89
C GLU A 41 14.35 -5.27 29.36
N ASN A 42 14.23 -5.92 28.21
CA ASN A 42 12.95 -6.23 27.54
C ASN A 42 12.08 -4.98 27.23
N THR A 43 12.73 -3.82 27.10
CA THR A 43 12.06 -2.56 26.74
C THR A 43 12.58 -2.08 25.39
N GLU A 44 11.66 -1.77 24.46
CA GLU A 44 12.03 -1.23 23.14
C GLU A 44 12.38 0.25 23.24
N TYR A 45 13.41 0.64 22.50
CA TYR A 45 13.89 2.00 22.31
C TYR A 45 14.02 2.31 20.84
N LEU A 46 13.88 3.59 20.50
CA LEU A 46 14.16 4.12 19.17
C LEU A 46 15.66 4.42 19.05
N LEU A 47 16.32 3.78 18.10
CA LEU A 47 17.70 4.06 17.71
C LEU A 47 17.69 4.91 16.45
N VAL A 48 18.30 6.09 16.51
CA VAL A 48 18.42 7.03 15.40
C VAL A 48 19.88 7.18 15.02
N PHE A 49 20.26 6.82 13.82
CA PHE A 49 21.56 7.15 13.24
C PHE A 49 21.46 8.45 12.45
N THR A 50 22.47 9.30 12.58
CA THR A 50 22.64 10.50 11.77
C THR A 50 23.94 10.38 10.98
N ILE A 51 23.83 10.40 9.67
CA ILE A 51 24.96 10.46 8.75
C ILE A 51 25.04 11.88 8.20
N THR A 52 26.15 12.56 8.45
CA THR A 52 26.38 13.93 7.97
C THR A 52 27.34 13.88 6.77
N SER A 53 26.90 14.46 5.64
CA SER A 53 27.71 14.66 4.45
C SER A 53 27.70 16.12 4.03
N GLY A 54 28.80 16.82 4.24
CA GLY A 54 28.84 18.27 4.01
C GLY A 54 27.95 19.04 4.98
N GLN A 55 26.87 19.63 4.49
CA GLN A 55 25.87 20.36 5.30
C GLN A 55 24.56 19.57 5.50
N ASP A 56 24.45 18.41 4.86
CA ASP A 56 23.23 17.60 4.87
C ASP A 56 23.31 16.49 5.92
N ASN A 57 22.19 16.23 6.57
CA ASN A 57 22.02 15.15 7.52
C ASN A 57 20.98 14.15 6.99
N VAL A 58 21.36 12.89 6.97
CA VAL A 58 20.43 11.79 6.66
C VAL A 58 20.20 10.98 7.93
N TYR A 59 18.96 10.64 8.21
CA TYR A 59 18.55 9.94 9.42
C TYR A 59 18.06 8.54 9.07
N TYR A 60 18.58 7.54 9.82
CA TYR A 60 18.10 6.17 9.77
C TYR A 60 17.55 5.76 11.12
N TYR A 61 16.44 5.07 11.10
CA TYR A 61 15.70 4.70 12.31
C TYR A 61 15.62 3.19 12.44
N SER A 62 15.85 2.68 13.64
CA SER A 62 15.68 1.28 13.99
C SER A 62 15.15 1.17 15.42
N ARG A 63 14.64 0.00 15.75
CA ARG A 63 14.34 -0.33 17.13
C ARG A 63 15.51 -1.09 17.75
N ILE A 64 15.72 -0.90 19.03
CA ILE A 64 16.74 -1.62 19.80
C ILE A 64 16.13 -2.04 21.13
N MET A 65 16.47 -3.23 21.59
CA MET A 65 16.06 -3.77 22.89
C MET A 65 17.20 -4.55 23.49
N GLN A 66 17.41 -4.39 24.80
CA GLN A 66 18.34 -5.20 25.55
C GLN A 66 17.61 -6.46 26.05
N THR A 67 18.07 -7.64 25.61
CA THR A 67 17.56 -8.95 26.06
C THR A 67 18.74 -9.80 26.53
N ASP A 68 18.48 -10.99 27.07
CA ASP A 68 19.53 -11.96 27.34
C ASP A 68 20.26 -12.48 26.07
N GLY A 69 19.76 -12.08 24.90
CA GLY A 69 20.31 -12.32 23.55
C GLY A 69 20.22 -13.76 23.06
N LYS A 70 20.03 -14.73 23.94
CA LYS A 70 20.05 -16.17 23.58
C LYS A 70 18.75 -16.60 22.89
N ALA A 71 17.61 -16.04 23.30
CA ALA A 71 16.32 -16.34 22.70
C ALA A 71 16.25 -15.78 21.28
N ALA A 72 16.58 -14.51 21.09
CA ALA A 72 16.57 -13.83 19.80
C ALA A 72 17.48 -14.53 18.76
N ALA A 73 18.71 -14.90 19.14
CA ALA A 73 19.63 -15.61 18.26
C ALA A 73 19.04 -16.95 17.77
N LYS A 74 18.44 -17.74 18.66
CA LYS A 74 17.83 -19.03 18.30
C LYS A 74 16.62 -18.87 17.36
N VAL A 75 15.83 -17.82 17.54
CA VAL A 75 14.68 -17.52 16.66
C VAL A 75 15.16 -17.18 15.25
N VAL A 76 16.18 -16.31 15.15
CA VAL A 76 16.79 -15.94 13.86
C VAL A 76 17.46 -17.15 13.20
N GLU A 77 18.21 -17.95 13.94
CA GLU A 77 18.84 -19.19 13.44
C GLU A 77 17.80 -20.18 12.92
N PHE A 78 16.68 -20.31 13.63
CA PHE A 78 15.60 -21.19 13.19
C PHE A 78 14.92 -20.69 11.91
N ALA A 79 14.59 -19.39 11.82
CA ALA A 79 14.01 -18.80 10.62
C ALA A 79 14.95 -18.97 9.41
N LYS A 80 16.26 -18.71 9.61
CA LYS A 80 17.27 -18.94 8.58
C LYS A 80 17.34 -20.40 8.16
N LYS A 81 17.35 -21.33 9.11
CA LYS A 81 17.34 -22.76 8.79
C LYS A 81 16.09 -23.14 8.00
N PHE A 82 14.90 -22.67 8.41
CA PHE A 82 13.65 -22.94 7.69
C PHE A 82 13.73 -22.43 6.25
N HIS A 83 14.22 -21.21 6.07
CA HIS A 83 14.49 -20.63 4.75
C HIS A 83 15.44 -21.51 3.93
N ASP A 84 16.61 -21.86 4.45
CA ASP A 84 17.61 -22.68 3.75
C ASP A 84 17.00 -24.04 3.32
N GLU A 85 16.19 -24.66 4.17
CA GLU A 85 15.50 -25.94 3.89
C GLU A 85 14.47 -25.82 2.76
N THR A 86 13.89 -24.63 2.48
CA THR A 86 12.96 -24.47 1.36
C THR A 86 13.60 -24.75 0.00
N PHE A 87 14.91 -24.61 -0.13
CA PHE A 87 15.65 -24.90 -1.35
C PHE A 87 16.10 -26.37 -1.46
N ILE A 88 15.90 -27.18 -0.40
CA ILE A 88 16.26 -28.61 -0.38
C ILE A 88 15.05 -29.46 -0.79
N LYS A 89 15.13 -30.09 -1.98
CA LYS A 89 14.00 -30.85 -2.54
C LYS A 89 13.95 -32.31 -2.11
N ASP A 90 15.09 -32.90 -1.74
CA ASP A 90 15.21 -34.34 -1.50
C ASP A 90 14.76 -34.76 -0.09
N ASP A 91 14.94 -33.91 0.93
CA ASP A 91 14.50 -34.16 2.30
C ASP A 91 13.36 -33.23 2.73
N LYS A 92 12.16 -33.75 2.75
CA LYS A 92 10.94 -33.03 3.17
C LYS A 92 10.56 -33.27 4.63
N SER A 93 11.34 -34.06 5.37
CA SER A 93 11.01 -34.48 6.74
C SER A 93 10.98 -33.31 7.71
N PHE A 94 11.82 -32.29 7.48
CA PHE A 94 11.87 -31.08 8.29
C PHE A 94 10.49 -30.40 8.37
N PHE A 95 9.82 -30.20 7.23
CA PHE A 95 8.56 -29.47 7.15
C PHE A 95 7.36 -30.21 7.76
N THR A 96 7.37 -31.55 7.78
CA THR A 96 6.25 -32.34 8.32
C THR A 96 5.97 -32.05 9.80
N THR A 97 6.94 -31.49 10.52
CA THR A 97 6.81 -31.12 11.93
C THR A 97 6.12 -29.76 12.14
N TYR A 98 6.19 -28.88 11.15
CA TYR A 98 5.80 -27.48 11.28
C TYR A 98 4.59 -27.09 10.42
N MET A 99 4.28 -27.89 9.37
CA MET A 99 3.19 -27.58 8.45
C MET A 99 1.87 -28.19 8.90
N GLU A 100 0.79 -27.46 8.67
CA GLU A 100 -0.60 -27.87 8.90
C GLU A 100 -1.32 -28.14 7.57
N THR A 101 -0.71 -28.93 6.69
CA THR A 101 -1.17 -29.13 5.32
C THR A 101 -2.64 -29.52 5.26
N THR A 102 -3.43 -28.73 4.52
CA THR A 102 -4.84 -29.03 4.22
C THR A 102 -5.00 -29.49 2.77
N THR A 103 -6.08 -30.21 2.49
CA THR A 103 -6.40 -30.71 1.13
C THR A 103 -7.09 -29.65 0.24
N GLY A 104 -6.96 -28.36 0.53
CA GLY A 104 -7.59 -27.29 -0.25
C GLY A 104 -6.82 -26.98 -1.54
N ASP A 105 -7.55 -26.52 -2.57
CA ASP A 105 -7.03 -26.14 -3.90
C ASP A 105 -6.21 -24.82 -3.91
N ARG A 106 -5.27 -24.65 -3.00
CA ARG A 106 -4.36 -23.50 -2.99
C ARG A 106 -3.05 -23.85 -3.72
N ASN A 107 -3.13 -24.04 -5.02
CA ASN A 107 -1.97 -24.37 -5.87
C ASN A 107 -1.30 -23.10 -6.42
N THR A 108 -0.83 -22.21 -5.55
CA THR A 108 -0.05 -21.05 -6.00
C THR A 108 1.34 -21.07 -5.38
N LEU A 109 2.34 -20.62 -6.15
CA LEU A 109 3.69 -20.34 -5.65
C LEU A 109 3.88 -18.86 -5.33
N ALA A 110 2.95 -18.01 -5.78
CA ALA A 110 2.96 -16.58 -5.47
C ALA A 110 2.69 -16.31 -3.98
N HIS A 111 1.87 -17.16 -3.34
CA HIS A 111 1.58 -17.07 -1.91
C HIS A 111 1.51 -18.48 -1.30
N VAL A 112 2.35 -18.73 -0.32
CA VAL A 112 2.47 -19.98 0.41
C VAL A 112 2.37 -19.70 1.90
N ASP A 113 1.63 -20.54 2.64
CA ASP A 113 1.43 -20.44 4.09
C ASP A 113 1.58 -21.80 4.80
N LEU A 114 1.33 -21.85 6.11
CA LEU A 114 1.39 -23.09 6.92
C LEU A 114 0.47 -24.19 6.41
N THR A 115 -0.60 -23.88 5.68
CA THR A 115 -1.58 -24.83 5.17
C THR A 115 -1.19 -25.39 3.81
N SER A 116 -0.17 -24.83 3.18
CA SER A 116 0.34 -25.26 1.87
C SER A 116 1.04 -26.60 1.94
N THR A 117 1.16 -27.25 0.79
CA THR A 117 1.87 -28.55 0.70
C THR A 117 3.38 -28.33 0.83
N VAL A 118 4.09 -29.37 1.30
CA VAL A 118 5.56 -29.34 1.36
C VAL A 118 6.16 -29.10 -0.02
N SER A 119 5.51 -29.57 -1.09
CA SER A 119 5.96 -29.31 -2.45
C SER A 119 5.91 -27.82 -2.80
N GLN A 120 4.87 -27.10 -2.39
CA GLN A 120 4.76 -25.64 -2.60
C GLN A 120 5.80 -24.90 -1.77
N ILE A 121 6.01 -25.29 -0.51
CA ILE A 121 7.06 -24.73 0.35
C ILE A 121 8.43 -24.87 -0.30
N THR A 122 8.72 -26.03 -0.92
CA THR A 122 10.01 -26.32 -1.58
C THR A 122 10.00 -25.96 -3.07
N TRP A 123 9.25 -24.93 -3.47
CA TRP A 123 9.22 -24.36 -4.82
C TRP A 123 8.69 -25.28 -5.93
N GLY A 124 7.93 -26.32 -5.60
CA GLY A 124 7.30 -27.19 -6.59
C GLY A 124 8.30 -27.78 -7.58
N SER A 125 8.04 -27.59 -8.87
CA SER A 125 8.92 -28.03 -9.97
C SER A 125 9.99 -27.00 -10.36
N MET A 126 9.95 -25.78 -9.82
CA MET A 126 10.92 -24.72 -10.14
C MET A 126 12.33 -25.11 -9.68
N ALA A 127 13.32 -24.86 -10.51
CA ALA A 127 14.74 -24.98 -10.14
C ALA A 127 15.20 -23.71 -9.40
N ALA A 128 14.54 -23.42 -8.27
CA ALA A 128 14.77 -22.21 -7.49
C ALA A 128 16.18 -22.19 -6.89
N ALA A 129 16.84 -21.03 -6.99
CA ALA A 129 18.13 -20.74 -6.38
C ALA A 129 18.09 -19.34 -5.77
N GLN A 130 18.71 -19.19 -4.60
CA GLN A 130 18.88 -17.87 -3.98
C GLN A 130 19.83 -17.04 -4.86
N TYR A 131 19.39 -15.84 -5.27
CA TYR A 131 20.18 -14.94 -6.13
C TYR A 131 20.90 -13.88 -5.30
N THR A 132 20.18 -13.18 -4.39
CA THR A 132 20.79 -12.24 -3.46
C THR A 132 20.96 -12.85 -2.07
N ASN A 133 21.85 -12.28 -1.26
CA ASN A 133 21.91 -12.63 0.16
C ASN A 133 20.59 -12.28 0.85
N PRO A 134 20.06 -13.15 1.73
CA PRO A 134 18.81 -12.86 2.42
C PRO A 134 19.02 -11.77 3.48
N VAL A 135 18.15 -10.76 3.46
CA VAL A 135 18.08 -9.72 4.50
C VAL A 135 17.15 -10.22 5.60
N ILE A 136 17.70 -10.57 6.75
CA ILE A 136 16.97 -11.10 7.89
C ILE A 136 16.71 -9.97 8.88
N ALA A 137 15.43 -9.71 9.20
CA ALA A 137 15.05 -8.69 10.16
C ALA A 137 14.20 -9.29 11.29
N LEU A 138 14.62 -9.08 12.53
CA LEU A 138 13.87 -9.38 13.72
C LEU A 138 12.91 -8.21 13.98
N LYS A 139 11.61 -8.43 13.77
CA LYS A 139 10.58 -7.38 13.83
C LYS A 139 9.97 -7.20 15.20
N GLU A 140 9.77 -8.30 15.93
CA GLU A 140 9.19 -8.29 17.27
C GLU A 140 9.87 -9.34 18.13
N ILE A 141 10.05 -9.02 19.42
CA ILE A 141 10.47 -9.95 20.47
C ILE A 141 9.53 -9.72 21.65
N ASN A 142 8.84 -10.76 22.09
CA ASN A 142 8.01 -10.70 23.29
C ASN A 142 7.86 -12.08 23.96
N ASP A 143 7.26 -12.13 25.14
CA ASP A 143 7.13 -13.36 25.94
C ASP A 143 6.29 -14.46 25.29
N SER A 144 5.48 -14.12 24.29
CA SER A 144 4.50 -15.04 23.69
C SER A 144 4.92 -15.53 22.32
N TYR A 145 5.58 -14.69 21.56
CA TYR A 145 6.05 -14.97 20.20
C TYR A 145 7.12 -13.95 19.76
N ASP A 146 7.85 -14.31 18.73
CA ASP A 146 8.80 -13.47 18.02
C ASP A 146 8.43 -13.40 16.55
N VAL A 147 8.76 -12.28 15.86
CA VAL A 147 8.50 -12.10 14.44
C VAL A 147 9.80 -11.85 13.71
N VAL A 148 10.05 -12.67 12.68
CA VAL A 148 11.19 -12.53 11.77
C VAL A 148 10.67 -12.39 10.34
N THR A 149 11.30 -11.52 9.54
CA THR A 149 11.12 -11.47 8.09
C THR A 149 12.43 -11.76 7.38
N ILE A 150 12.34 -12.37 6.20
CA ILE A 150 13.50 -12.64 5.33
C ILE A 150 13.12 -12.15 3.94
N ASP A 151 13.85 -11.18 3.42
CA ASP A 151 13.65 -10.60 2.09
C ASP A 151 14.85 -10.94 1.21
N TYR A 152 14.61 -11.42 -0.03
CA TYR A 152 15.66 -11.82 -0.98
C TYR A 152 15.12 -11.88 -2.41
N VAL A 153 16.03 -11.90 -3.37
CA VAL A 153 15.73 -12.26 -4.76
C VAL A 153 16.07 -13.72 -5.00
N MET A 154 15.13 -14.45 -5.56
CA MET A 154 15.29 -15.83 -6.04
C MET A 154 15.38 -15.83 -7.56
N SER A 155 16.15 -16.71 -8.15
CA SER A 155 16.19 -16.97 -9.59
C SER A 155 15.81 -18.41 -9.91
N CYS A 156 15.24 -18.60 -11.10
CA CYS A 156 15.07 -19.91 -11.70
C CYS A 156 15.23 -19.84 -13.23
N VAL A 157 15.47 -20.97 -13.86
CA VAL A 157 15.46 -21.09 -15.33
C VAL A 157 14.14 -21.76 -15.72
N ASP A 158 13.39 -21.12 -16.62
CA ASP A 158 12.13 -21.62 -17.10
C ASP A 158 12.28 -22.79 -18.10
N GLY A 159 11.16 -23.31 -18.61
CA GLY A 159 11.14 -24.41 -19.59
C GLY A 159 11.69 -24.02 -20.98
N LYS A 160 11.90 -22.72 -21.25
CA LYS A 160 12.48 -22.21 -22.50
C LYS A 160 13.97 -21.93 -22.36
N GLY A 161 14.53 -22.00 -21.16
CA GLY A 161 15.92 -21.68 -20.86
C GLY A 161 16.13 -20.21 -20.53
N GLU A 162 15.08 -19.44 -20.30
CA GLU A 162 15.12 -18.03 -19.89
C GLU A 162 15.27 -17.93 -18.38
N THR A 163 16.08 -16.98 -17.90
CA THR A 163 16.25 -16.76 -16.46
C THR A 163 15.17 -15.79 -15.96
N GLU A 164 14.47 -16.22 -14.95
CA GLU A 164 13.45 -15.45 -14.25
C GLU A 164 13.92 -15.11 -12.84
N TYR A 165 13.55 -13.91 -12.37
CA TYR A 165 13.85 -13.42 -11.03
C TYR A 165 12.58 -13.11 -10.27
N TYR A 166 12.61 -13.33 -8.94
CA TYR A 166 11.46 -13.14 -8.07
C TYR A 166 11.87 -12.40 -6.80
N ASN A 167 11.17 -11.32 -6.47
CA ASN A 167 11.21 -10.75 -5.13
C ASN A 167 10.46 -11.66 -4.19
N VAL A 168 11.14 -12.13 -3.16
CA VAL A 168 10.55 -13.06 -2.18
C VAL A 168 10.63 -12.44 -0.80
N ARG A 169 9.52 -12.50 -0.10
CA ARG A 169 9.41 -12.16 1.32
C ARG A 169 8.87 -13.34 2.09
N GLU A 170 9.57 -13.74 3.13
CA GLU A 170 9.11 -14.71 4.12
C GLU A 170 8.80 -14.02 5.44
N TYR A 171 7.68 -14.36 6.03
CA TYR A 171 7.23 -13.89 7.33
C TYR A 171 7.11 -15.09 8.28
N PHE A 172 7.70 -14.96 9.45
CA PHE A 172 7.66 -15.97 10.49
C PHE A 172 7.12 -15.37 11.77
N ARG A 173 6.11 -16.01 12.36
CA ARG A 173 5.72 -15.80 13.75
C ARG A 173 6.07 -17.07 14.53
N LEU A 174 7.03 -16.95 15.42
CA LEU A 174 7.66 -18.09 16.09
C LEU A 174 7.43 -18.02 17.59
N ARG A 175 7.38 -19.16 18.24
CA ARG A 175 7.38 -19.24 19.70
C ARG A 175 8.41 -20.25 20.15
N GLN A 176 9.39 -19.79 20.91
CA GLN A 176 10.37 -20.64 21.53
C GLN A 176 9.84 -21.20 22.86
N THR A 177 10.10 -22.47 23.13
CA THR A 177 9.93 -23.12 24.42
C THR A 177 11.24 -23.79 24.82
N GLU A 178 11.33 -24.29 26.05
CA GLU A 178 12.53 -25.01 26.51
C GLU A 178 12.86 -26.24 25.63
N SER A 179 11.85 -26.87 25.05
CA SER A 179 11.99 -28.13 24.32
C SER A 179 12.07 -27.98 22.80
N ARG A 180 11.40 -26.97 22.22
CA ARG A 180 11.35 -26.79 20.76
C ARG A 180 10.89 -25.40 20.32
N MET A 181 11.10 -25.12 19.04
CA MET A 181 10.52 -24.00 18.33
C MET A 181 9.15 -24.38 17.75
N TYR A 182 8.15 -23.50 17.86
CA TYR A 182 6.85 -23.60 17.20
C TYR A 182 6.72 -22.54 16.15
N VAL A 183 6.25 -22.91 14.97
CA VAL A 183 5.87 -21.98 13.92
C VAL A 183 4.38 -21.68 14.10
N LEU A 184 4.05 -20.47 14.56
CA LEU A 184 2.67 -20.03 14.81
C LEU A 184 2.03 -19.48 13.54
N ASN A 185 2.84 -18.85 12.69
CA ASN A 185 2.48 -18.46 11.33
C ASN A 185 3.73 -18.47 10.44
N TYR A 186 3.55 -18.82 9.19
CA TYR A 186 4.52 -18.70 8.11
C TYR A 186 3.79 -18.26 6.86
N GLU A 187 4.32 -17.27 6.20
CA GLU A 187 3.84 -16.82 4.89
C GLU A 187 5.06 -16.53 4.01
N ARG A 188 4.96 -16.91 2.75
CA ARG A 188 5.92 -16.53 1.72
C ARG A 188 5.19 -15.98 0.52
N THR A 189 5.52 -14.76 0.13
CA THR A 189 5.10 -14.15 -1.14
C THR A 189 6.26 -14.17 -2.12
N ALA A 190 5.96 -14.43 -3.39
CA ALA A 190 6.95 -14.42 -4.47
C ALA A 190 6.35 -13.70 -5.68
N ASN A 191 6.94 -12.57 -6.05
CA ASN A 191 6.50 -11.75 -7.17
C ASN A 191 7.60 -11.73 -8.22
N GLN A 192 7.25 -12.10 -9.45
CA GLN A 192 8.19 -12.13 -10.56
C GLN A 192 8.62 -10.71 -10.92
N ILE A 193 9.93 -10.48 -11.03
CA ILE A 193 10.51 -9.25 -11.55
C ILE A 193 10.41 -9.32 -13.07
N PHE A 194 9.76 -8.36 -13.69
CA PHE A 194 9.60 -8.34 -15.14
C PHE A 194 10.95 -8.16 -15.84
N ASN A 195 11.23 -9.02 -16.82
CA ASN A 195 12.42 -8.92 -17.67
C ASN A 195 11.98 -8.80 -19.13
N SER A 196 12.22 -7.62 -19.73
CA SER A 196 11.89 -7.34 -21.12
C SER A 196 12.74 -8.10 -22.15
N GLU A 197 13.82 -8.74 -21.73
CA GLU A 197 14.66 -9.60 -22.59
C GLU A 197 14.06 -11.00 -22.76
N ASN A 198 13.19 -11.42 -21.83
CA ASN A 198 12.48 -12.68 -21.92
C ASN A 198 11.24 -12.58 -22.84
N SER A 199 10.69 -13.72 -23.21
CA SER A 199 9.46 -13.80 -23.99
C SER A 199 8.26 -13.37 -23.15
N PHE A 200 7.82 -12.12 -23.27
CA PHE A 200 6.73 -11.55 -22.46
C PHE A 200 5.38 -11.42 -23.19
N ILE A 201 5.31 -11.77 -24.47
CA ILE A 201 4.04 -11.81 -25.22
C ILE A 201 3.59 -13.25 -25.37
N SER A 202 2.35 -13.54 -24.96
CA SER A 202 1.74 -14.85 -25.13
C SER A 202 1.34 -15.11 -26.59
N ASP A 203 1.04 -16.37 -26.93
CA ASP A 203 0.52 -16.75 -28.26
C ASP A 203 -0.81 -16.05 -28.61
N SER A 204 -1.59 -15.64 -27.61
CA SER A 204 -2.82 -14.85 -27.76
C SER A 204 -2.58 -13.36 -27.94
N GLY A 205 -1.34 -12.88 -27.82
CA GLY A 205 -0.97 -11.45 -27.93
C GLY A 205 -1.12 -10.68 -26.61
N SER A 206 -1.31 -11.35 -25.49
CA SER A 206 -1.38 -10.73 -24.17
C SER A 206 0.00 -10.48 -23.59
N VAL A 207 0.19 -9.37 -22.86
CA VAL A 207 1.42 -9.10 -22.07
C VAL A 207 1.40 -9.97 -20.83
N MET A 208 2.41 -10.82 -20.69
CA MET A 208 2.56 -11.71 -19.54
C MET A 208 3.34 -10.99 -18.44
N LEU A 209 2.70 -10.73 -17.32
CA LEU A 209 3.32 -10.09 -16.16
C LEU A 209 4.02 -11.09 -15.22
N GLY A 210 3.81 -12.38 -15.44
CA GLY A 210 4.37 -13.45 -14.62
C GLY A 210 3.61 -13.70 -13.31
N ILE A 211 4.25 -14.43 -12.40
CA ILE A 211 3.67 -14.83 -11.11
C ILE A 211 3.65 -13.64 -10.15
N ARG A 212 2.50 -13.38 -9.52
CA ARG A 212 2.29 -12.29 -8.58
C ARG A 212 1.39 -12.68 -7.43
N SER A 213 1.61 -12.09 -6.26
CA SER A 213 0.77 -12.24 -5.07
C SER A 213 -0.29 -11.13 -4.92
N SER A 214 -0.25 -10.08 -5.75
CA SER A 214 -1.14 -8.92 -5.73
C SER A 214 -1.61 -8.54 -7.12
N GLU A 215 -2.64 -7.71 -7.19
CA GLU A 215 -3.10 -7.13 -8.47
C GLU A 215 -2.03 -6.23 -9.09
N ALA A 216 -2.02 -6.15 -10.43
CA ALA A 216 -1.13 -5.27 -11.16
C ALA A 216 -1.75 -3.87 -11.27
N GLU A 217 -0.94 -2.83 -11.03
CA GLU A 217 -1.28 -1.48 -11.48
C GLU A 217 -1.02 -1.39 -12.98
N TYR A 218 -2.04 -1.05 -13.78
CA TYR A 218 -1.91 -0.89 -15.22
C TYR A 218 -2.87 0.16 -15.77
N ARG A 219 -2.50 0.77 -16.87
CA ARG A 219 -3.33 1.73 -17.62
C ARG A 219 -2.96 1.72 -19.10
N ALA A 220 -3.94 1.99 -19.98
CA ALA A 220 -3.70 2.22 -21.38
C ALA A 220 -4.11 3.63 -21.77
N ASN A 221 -3.57 4.12 -22.91
CA ASN A 221 -4.08 5.31 -23.59
C ASN A 221 -5.51 5.07 -24.14
N GLU A 222 -6.19 6.12 -24.60
CA GLU A 222 -7.56 6.02 -25.09
C GLU A 222 -7.69 5.10 -26.31
N ALA A 223 -6.70 5.10 -27.22
CA ALA A 223 -6.66 4.18 -28.35
C ALA A 223 -6.42 2.71 -27.97
N GLY A 224 -5.84 2.44 -26.80
CA GLY A 224 -5.43 1.10 -26.36
C GLY A 224 -4.16 0.60 -27.06
N SER A 225 -3.39 1.50 -27.66
CA SER A 225 -2.15 1.19 -28.40
C SER A 225 -0.90 1.23 -27.53
N VAL A 226 -0.95 1.93 -26.40
CA VAL A 226 0.12 1.99 -25.39
C VAL A 226 -0.43 1.45 -24.07
N ILE A 227 0.23 0.44 -23.52
CA ILE A 227 -0.10 -0.15 -22.23
C ILE A 227 1.05 0.13 -21.27
N CYS A 228 0.73 0.75 -20.13
CA CYS A 228 1.66 0.96 -19.03
C CYS A 228 1.30 0.06 -17.87
N PHE A 229 2.29 -0.52 -17.21
CA PHE A 229 2.09 -1.40 -16.06
C PHE A 229 3.24 -1.30 -15.06
N VAL A 230 2.94 -1.60 -13.81
CA VAL A 230 3.91 -1.61 -12.72
C VAL A 230 4.18 -3.05 -12.29
N GLN A 231 5.45 -3.39 -12.21
CA GLN A 231 5.92 -4.68 -11.74
C GLN A 231 7.07 -4.49 -10.76
N GLU A 232 6.87 -4.92 -9.51
CA GLU A 232 7.87 -4.88 -8.43
C GLU A 232 8.60 -3.53 -8.30
N GLY A 233 7.82 -2.43 -8.29
CA GLY A 233 8.34 -1.08 -8.15
C GLY A 233 8.96 -0.47 -9.41
N ASP A 234 8.88 -1.15 -10.55
CA ASP A 234 9.31 -0.65 -11.85
C ASP A 234 8.11 -0.33 -12.74
N LEU A 235 8.15 0.80 -13.44
CA LEU A 235 7.13 1.21 -14.43
C LEU A 235 7.61 0.90 -15.83
N TYR A 236 6.78 0.21 -16.58
CA TYR A 236 7.00 -0.13 -18.00
C TYR A 236 5.94 0.48 -18.89
N SER A 237 6.34 0.82 -20.12
CA SER A 237 5.46 1.24 -21.21
C SER A 237 5.67 0.33 -22.41
N TYR A 238 4.59 -0.24 -22.95
CA TYR A 238 4.59 -1.10 -24.12
C TYR A 238 3.76 -0.49 -25.24
N ASP A 239 4.40 -0.13 -26.36
CA ASP A 239 3.75 0.29 -27.60
C ASP A 239 3.46 -0.95 -28.45
N ILE A 240 2.18 -1.31 -28.56
CA ILE A 240 1.71 -2.49 -29.30
C ILE A 240 2.02 -2.37 -30.79
N ASN A 241 1.91 -1.15 -31.36
CA ASN A 241 2.08 -0.94 -32.81
C ASN A 241 3.52 -1.16 -33.25
N ASN A 242 4.47 -0.74 -32.41
CA ASN A 242 5.90 -0.84 -32.71
C ASN A 242 6.55 -2.07 -32.06
N GLY A 243 5.83 -2.79 -31.18
CA GLY A 243 6.37 -3.90 -30.41
C GLY A 243 7.50 -3.48 -29.45
N MET A 244 7.51 -2.20 -29.04
CA MET A 244 8.57 -1.61 -28.24
C MET A 244 8.18 -1.54 -26.77
N ILE A 245 9.03 -2.07 -25.90
CA ILE A 245 8.89 -1.93 -24.46
C ILE A 245 10.00 -1.06 -23.90
N ILE A 246 9.64 -0.17 -22.96
CA ILE A 246 10.56 0.75 -22.30
C ILE A 246 10.35 0.61 -20.81
N LYS A 247 11.45 0.48 -20.04
CA LYS A 247 11.44 0.65 -18.60
C LYS A 247 11.48 2.15 -18.31
N VAL A 248 10.32 2.71 -17.96
CA VAL A 248 10.13 4.15 -17.77
C VAL A 248 10.75 4.59 -16.44
N PHE A 249 10.50 3.87 -15.35
CA PHE A 249 11.04 4.20 -14.03
C PHE A 249 11.47 2.96 -13.28
N SER A 250 12.61 3.06 -12.60
CA SER A 250 13.13 2.01 -11.71
C SER A 250 14.15 2.62 -10.74
N PHE A 251 14.18 2.13 -9.51
CA PHE A 251 15.30 2.39 -8.61
C PHE A 251 16.45 1.39 -8.80
N ARG A 252 16.25 0.32 -9.58
CA ARG A 252 17.26 -0.69 -9.88
C ARG A 252 18.17 -0.23 -11.01
N ASP A 253 19.48 -0.44 -10.85
CA ASP A 253 20.43 -0.33 -11.95
C ASP A 253 20.40 -1.58 -12.87
N ALA A 254 21.35 -1.66 -13.79
CA ALA A 254 21.40 -2.76 -14.76
C ALA A 254 21.71 -4.13 -14.11
N GLU A 255 22.37 -4.16 -12.97
CA GLU A 255 22.71 -5.40 -12.25
C GLU A 255 21.59 -5.86 -11.32
N GLY A 256 20.86 -4.92 -10.70
CA GLY A 256 19.66 -5.18 -9.87
C GLY A 256 19.90 -6.03 -8.63
N ILE A 257 21.14 -6.09 -8.11
CA ILE A 257 21.52 -6.98 -7.01
C ILE A 257 21.77 -6.27 -5.68
N ASP A 258 21.79 -4.93 -5.67
CA ASP A 258 21.99 -4.14 -4.46
C ASP A 258 20.76 -4.22 -3.56
N GLU A 259 20.95 -4.48 -2.26
CA GLU A 259 19.89 -4.52 -1.25
C GLU A 259 19.09 -3.19 -1.22
N ARG A 260 19.76 -2.06 -1.39
CA ARG A 260 19.16 -0.73 -1.41
C ARG A 260 18.19 -0.56 -2.58
N GLU A 261 18.53 -1.07 -3.75
CA GLU A 261 17.69 -1.02 -4.94
C GLU A 261 16.47 -1.91 -4.85
N ASN A 262 16.64 -3.05 -4.21
CA ASN A 262 15.58 -4.05 -4.03
C ASN A 262 14.77 -3.85 -2.75
N TRP A 263 14.99 -2.74 -2.01
CA TRP A 263 14.18 -2.42 -0.85
C TRP A 263 12.74 -2.10 -1.26
N ASN A 264 11.84 -3.06 -1.04
CA ASN A 264 10.47 -3.03 -1.56
C ASN A 264 9.51 -2.27 -0.64
N HIS A 265 9.77 -0.96 -0.42
CA HIS A 265 8.96 -0.07 0.40
C HIS A 265 8.54 1.18 -0.38
N HIS A 266 8.29 1.02 -1.67
CA HIS A 266 7.69 2.02 -2.55
C HIS A 266 6.75 1.34 -3.53
N ASP A 267 5.84 2.13 -4.07
CA ASP A 267 4.94 1.73 -5.15
C ASP A 267 4.78 2.87 -6.16
N ILE A 268 4.23 2.54 -7.31
CA ILE A 268 3.96 3.48 -8.38
C ILE A 268 2.46 3.46 -8.69
N LYS A 269 1.86 4.64 -8.88
CA LYS A 269 0.49 4.80 -9.36
C LYS A 269 0.49 5.55 -10.68
N ILE A 270 -0.14 4.97 -11.71
CA ILE A 270 -0.25 5.59 -13.03
C ILE A 270 -1.45 6.54 -13.01
N VAL A 271 -1.21 7.83 -13.26
CA VAL A 271 -2.25 8.86 -13.24
C VAL A 271 -2.89 9.01 -14.61
N SER A 272 -2.08 9.13 -15.66
CA SER A 272 -2.58 9.25 -17.04
C SER A 272 -1.60 8.65 -18.03
N VAL A 273 -2.12 8.27 -19.20
CA VAL A 273 -1.34 7.88 -20.39
C VAL A 273 -1.99 8.57 -21.59
N ASP A 274 -1.23 9.37 -22.32
CA ASP A 274 -1.72 10.07 -23.49
C ASP A 274 -1.52 9.27 -24.80
N GLU A 275 -2.01 9.80 -25.91
CA GLU A 275 -1.91 9.15 -27.22
C GLU A 275 -0.48 9.16 -27.81
N ALA A 276 0.41 10.00 -27.29
CA ALA A 276 1.83 10.03 -27.65
C ALA A 276 2.67 9.07 -26.79
N GLY A 277 2.06 8.41 -25.79
CA GLY A 277 2.73 7.53 -24.86
C GLY A 277 3.40 8.27 -23.70
N SER A 278 3.08 9.55 -23.49
CA SER A 278 3.53 10.28 -22.30
C SER A 278 2.72 9.81 -21.08
N ILE A 279 3.36 9.78 -19.92
CA ILE A 279 2.80 9.21 -18.71
C ILE A 279 2.97 10.18 -17.55
N ASP A 280 1.87 10.54 -16.89
CA ASP A 280 1.93 11.13 -15.56
C ASP A 280 1.78 10.04 -14.51
N PHE A 281 2.69 10.00 -13.55
CA PHE A 281 2.68 8.98 -12.52
C PHE A 281 3.24 9.51 -11.20
N VAL A 282 2.96 8.79 -10.12
CA VAL A 282 3.54 9.07 -8.81
C VAL A 282 4.32 7.86 -8.31
N VAL A 283 5.46 8.12 -7.69
CA VAL A 283 6.22 7.16 -6.90
C VAL A 283 6.04 7.54 -5.45
N TYR A 284 5.57 6.63 -4.62
CA TYR A 284 5.30 6.92 -3.22
C TYR A 284 5.85 5.82 -2.30
N GLY A 285 6.30 6.23 -1.14
CA GLY A 285 6.96 5.37 -0.17
C GLY A 285 8.37 5.83 0.13
N TYR A 286 9.23 4.88 0.40
CA TYR A 286 10.65 5.13 0.65
C TYR A 286 11.40 5.32 -0.67
N MET A 287 12.14 6.41 -0.78
CA MET A 287 12.94 6.72 -1.97
C MET A 287 14.29 6.00 -1.88
N ASN A 288 14.44 4.92 -2.63
CA ASN A 288 15.64 4.08 -2.58
C ASN A 288 16.88 4.77 -3.15
N ARG A 289 16.68 5.64 -4.14
CA ARG A 289 17.74 6.36 -4.85
C ARG A 289 17.28 7.76 -5.30
N GLY A 290 18.23 8.55 -5.76
CA GLY A 290 18.00 9.86 -6.34
C GLY A 290 18.10 11.00 -5.34
N THR A 291 17.54 12.16 -5.69
CA THR A 291 17.62 13.40 -4.91
C THR A 291 17.01 13.26 -3.52
N HIS A 292 15.98 12.42 -3.39
CA HIS A 292 15.22 12.21 -2.15
C HIS A 292 15.55 10.87 -1.46
N GLU A 293 16.71 10.29 -1.76
CA GLU A 293 17.13 9.03 -1.16
C GLU A 293 17.08 9.09 0.38
N GLY A 294 16.42 8.09 0.99
CA GLY A 294 16.27 8.00 2.44
C GLY A 294 15.03 8.71 3.00
N GLU A 295 14.29 9.46 2.18
CA GLU A 295 13.03 10.08 2.57
C GLU A 295 11.83 9.17 2.26
N VAL A 296 10.77 9.31 3.05
CA VAL A 296 9.44 8.78 2.71
C VAL A 296 8.59 9.93 2.20
N GLY A 297 7.94 9.74 1.07
CA GLY A 297 7.13 10.79 0.47
C GLY A 297 6.47 10.35 -0.83
N THR A 298 6.01 11.33 -1.59
CA THR A 298 5.39 11.16 -2.90
C THR A 298 6.07 12.06 -3.91
N GLY A 299 6.74 11.46 -4.88
CA GLY A 299 7.27 12.14 -6.07
C GLY A 299 6.23 12.11 -7.19
N VAL A 300 6.00 13.24 -7.84
CA VAL A 300 5.15 13.38 -9.02
C VAL A 300 6.05 13.52 -10.24
N TYR A 301 5.84 12.69 -11.23
CA TYR A 301 6.71 12.59 -12.39
C TYR A 301 5.91 12.69 -13.70
N HIS A 302 6.54 13.30 -14.69
CA HIS A 302 6.09 13.27 -16.07
C HIS A 302 7.13 12.56 -16.94
N TYR A 303 6.68 11.57 -17.73
CA TYR A 303 7.47 10.94 -18.77
C TYR A 303 7.01 11.42 -20.14
N ASP A 304 7.91 12.01 -20.92
CA ASP A 304 7.66 12.39 -22.31
C ASP A 304 7.86 11.16 -23.24
N GLY A 305 6.77 10.67 -23.81
CA GLY A 305 6.77 9.47 -24.67
C GLY A 305 7.52 9.65 -26.01
N LEU A 306 7.77 10.89 -26.45
CA LEU A 306 8.50 11.18 -27.68
C LEU A 306 10.00 11.41 -27.42
N ALA A 307 10.32 12.15 -26.36
CA ALA A 307 11.71 12.44 -25.99
C ALA A 307 12.36 11.32 -25.16
N HIS A 308 11.56 10.44 -24.58
CA HIS A 308 11.98 9.38 -23.65
C HIS A 308 12.76 9.94 -22.44
N THR A 309 12.25 11.04 -21.88
CA THR A 309 12.81 11.70 -20.70
C THR A 309 11.81 11.70 -19.56
N ILE A 310 12.32 11.71 -18.33
CA ILE A 310 11.52 11.83 -17.11
C ILE A 310 11.88 13.13 -16.42
N ASP A 311 10.86 13.90 -16.06
CA ASP A 311 10.99 15.09 -15.23
C ASP A 311 10.26 14.88 -13.90
N GLU A 312 10.92 15.21 -12.79
CA GLU A 312 10.28 15.28 -11.47
C GLU A 312 9.59 16.63 -11.34
N GLU A 313 8.27 16.60 -11.25
CA GLU A 313 7.43 17.80 -11.20
C GLU A 313 7.27 18.32 -9.76
N ALA A 314 7.25 17.43 -8.77
CA ALA A 314 7.16 17.77 -7.37
C ALA A 314 7.56 16.60 -6.47
N PHE A 315 8.05 16.92 -5.26
CA PHE A 315 8.21 15.97 -4.18
C PHE A 315 7.51 16.48 -2.90
N ILE A 316 6.75 15.60 -2.24
CA ILE A 316 6.01 15.91 -1.01
C ILE A 316 6.47 14.92 0.05
N PRO A 317 7.29 15.38 1.03
CA PRO A 317 7.71 14.50 2.11
C PRO A 317 6.53 14.11 2.99
N SER A 318 6.47 12.83 3.39
CA SER A 318 5.50 12.28 4.33
C SER A 318 6.13 12.08 5.71
N LYS A 319 5.30 12.14 6.75
CA LYS A 319 5.69 11.82 8.13
C LYS A 319 5.23 10.44 8.57
N THR A 320 4.51 9.74 7.70
CA THR A 320 3.97 8.40 7.96
C THR A 320 4.86 7.33 7.32
N SER A 321 4.69 6.07 7.73
CA SER A 321 5.40 4.96 7.10
C SER A 321 4.85 4.67 5.70
N TYR A 322 5.63 3.92 4.91
CA TYR A 322 5.20 3.47 3.59
C TYR A 322 3.86 2.72 3.62
N GLU A 323 3.64 1.87 4.61
CA GLU A 323 2.41 1.06 4.71
C GLU A 323 1.17 1.94 4.91
N VAL A 324 1.29 3.01 5.69
CA VAL A 324 0.21 3.99 5.88
C VAL A 324 0.00 4.79 4.61
N LEU A 325 1.09 5.28 4.02
CA LEU A 325 1.05 6.04 2.77
C LEU A 325 0.43 5.22 1.63
N LYS A 326 0.78 3.93 1.51
CA LYS A 326 0.19 2.99 0.54
C LYS A 326 -1.32 2.86 0.71
N ALA A 327 -1.80 2.75 1.95
CA ALA A 327 -3.22 2.67 2.24
C ALA A 327 -3.99 3.98 1.91
N GLU A 328 -3.30 5.12 1.93
CA GLU A 328 -3.89 6.42 1.60
C GLU A 328 -3.86 6.72 0.10
N MET A 329 -2.78 6.40 -0.59
CA MET A 329 -2.59 6.72 -2.01
C MET A 329 -3.63 6.08 -2.94
N GLY A 330 -4.21 4.95 -2.56
CA GLY A 330 -5.30 4.32 -3.30
C GLY A 330 -6.65 5.06 -3.21
N LYS A 331 -6.78 6.03 -2.29
CA LYS A 331 -8.07 6.65 -1.98
C LYS A 331 -8.43 7.80 -2.93
N MET A 332 -7.44 8.53 -3.44
CA MET A 332 -7.69 9.66 -4.33
C MET A 332 -6.43 10.17 -5.03
N LEU A 333 -6.45 10.17 -6.36
CA LEU A 333 -5.46 10.74 -7.26
C LEU A 333 -6.16 11.31 -8.50
N TYR A 334 -5.95 12.59 -8.81
CA TYR A 334 -6.58 13.21 -9.97
C TYR A 334 -5.71 14.33 -10.56
N LEU A 335 -5.46 14.29 -11.87
CA LEU A 335 -4.84 15.36 -12.64
C LEU A 335 -5.89 16.03 -13.52
N ASN A 336 -6.05 17.36 -13.45
CA ASN A 336 -6.98 18.09 -14.28
C ASN A 336 -6.29 18.73 -15.49
N GLU A 337 -7.10 19.22 -16.43
CA GLU A 337 -6.65 19.89 -17.67
C GLU A 337 -5.87 21.21 -17.43
N LYS A 338 -5.80 21.68 -16.17
CA LYS A 338 -5.05 22.90 -15.78
C LYS A 338 -3.67 22.59 -15.20
N ASN A 339 -3.21 21.35 -15.31
CA ASN A 339 -2.02 20.84 -14.68
C ASN A 339 -2.05 21.03 -13.13
N GLU A 340 -3.23 20.86 -12.53
CA GLU A 340 -3.39 20.77 -11.09
C GLU A 340 -3.58 19.31 -10.70
N PHE A 341 -2.66 18.81 -9.90
CA PHE A 341 -2.66 17.45 -9.41
C PHE A 341 -3.21 17.41 -7.98
N TYR A 342 -4.17 16.54 -7.74
CA TYR A 342 -4.78 16.33 -6.43
C TYR A 342 -4.44 14.96 -5.90
N LEU A 343 -4.03 14.89 -4.64
CA LEU A 343 -3.74 13.63 -3.96
C LEU A 343 -4.12 13.67 -2.48
N MET A 344 -4.48 12.49 -1.96
CA MET A 344 -4.71 12.25 -0.53
C MET A 344 -3.42 11.74 0.11
N MET A 345 -2.95 12.41 1.17
CA MET A 345 -1.79 12.02 1.94
C MET A 345 -1.84 12.66 3.34
N ASP A 346 -1.40 11.95 4.37
CA ASP A 346 -1.34 12.43 5.76
C ASP A 346 -2.67 13.08 6.22
N ASP A 347 -3.79 12.38 6.03
CA ASP A 347 -5.15 12.85 6.36
C ASP A 347 -5.51 14.20 5.73
N SER A 348 -4.92 14.54 4.60
CA SER A 348 -5.11 15.82 3.91
C SER A 348 -5.25 15.64 2.41
N LEU A 349 -6.11 16.46 1.79
CA LEU A 349 -6.16 16.60 0.34
C LEU A 349 -5.21 17.72 -0.09
N TYR A 350 -4.23 17.38 -0.89
CA TYR A 350 -3.29 18.32 -1.48
C TYR A 350 -3.68 18.66 -2.91
N ARG A 351 -3.44 19.90 -3.29
CA ARG A 351 -3.41 20.37 -4.67
C ARG A 351 -2.02 20.84 -5.01
N ILE A 352 -1.45 20.30 -6.09
CA ILE A 352 -0.13 20.65 -6.61
C ILE A 352 -0.36 21.27 -7.99
N ASN A 353 0.15 22.49 -8.20
CA ASN A 353 0.18 23.07 -9.53
C ASN A 353 1.51 22.71 -10.19
N LEU A 354 1.50 21.83 -11.18
CA LEU A 354 2.70 21.30 -11.80
C LEU A 354 3.49 22.37 -12.56
N GLY A 355 2.83 23.39 -13.10
CA GLY A 355 3.53 24.49 -13.82
C GLY A 355 4.30 25.45 -12.91
N SER A 356 3.87 25.64 -11.65
CA SER A 356 4.52 26.53 -10.67
C SER A 356 5.18 25.78 -9.52
N MET A 357 5.09 24.47 -9.48
CA MET A 357 5.60 23.59 -8.42
C MET A 357 5.05 23.97 -7.03
N SER A 358 3.85 24.58 -6.99
CA SER A 358 3.26 25.04 -5.74
C SER A 358 2.33 23.98 -5.14
N VAL A 359 2.58 23.62 -3.90
CA VAL A 359 1.79 22.67 -3.12
C VAL A 359 0.87 23.42 -2.15
N LYS A 360 -0.42 23.08 -2.14
CA LYS A 360 -1.41 23.65 -1.24
C LYS A 360 -2.29 22.54 -0.64
N LYS A 361 -2.51 22.57 0.68
CA LYS A 361 -3.56 21.79 1.31
C LYS A 361 -4.93 22.40 0.98
N VAL A 362 -5.83 21.58 0.45
CA VAL A 362 -7.23 21.97 0.17
C VAL A 362 -8.09 21.78 1.41
N VAL A 363 -7.90 20.65 2.07
CA VAL A 363 -8.53 20.28 3.34
C VAL A 363 -7.58 19.42 4.15
N GLU A 364 -7.62 19.54 5.47
CA GLU A 364 -6.78 18.79 6.41
C GLU A 364 -7.62 18.22 7.57
N GLY A 365 -7.04 17.25 8.28
CA GLY A 365 -7.67 16.61 9.44
C GLY A 365 -8.84 15.69 9.06
N LEU A 366 -8.80 15.10 7.87
CA LEU A 366 -9.77 14.13 7.42
C LEU A 366 -9.60 12.81 8.17
N SER A 367 -10.72 12.18 8.52
CA SER A 367 -10.74 10.86 9.15
C SER A 367 -11.53 9.87 8.30
N THR A 368 -11.28 8.59 8.49
CA THR A 368 -12.03 7.53 7.77
C THR A 368 -13.54 7.72 7.97
N GLY A 369 -14.27 7.81 6.87
CA GLY A 369 -15.72 8.03 6.85
C GLY A 369 -16.15 9.50 6.91
N SER A 370 -15.20 10.48 7.02
CA SER A 370 -15.51 11.90 6.89
C SER A 370 -15.46 12.38 5.44
N TYR A 371 -14.98 11.58 4.51
CA TYR A 371 -14.84 11.90 3.09
C TYR A 371 -15.04 10.69 2.19
N CYS A 372 -15.29 10.93 0.92
CA CYS A 372 -15.29 9.95 -0.16
C CYS A 372 -14.90 10.61 -1.50
N ALA A 373 -14.50 9.80 -2.47
CA ALA A 373 -14.19 10.22 -3.83
C ALA A 373 -15.00 9.40 -4.84
N SER A 374 -15.27 9.97 -6.03
CA SER A 374 -15.86 9.21 -7.15
C SER A 374 -14.84 8.21 -7.72
N GLU A 375 -15.32 7.19 -8.42
CA GLU A 375 -14.46 6.16 -9.05
C GLU A 375 -13.45 6.78 -10.02
N SER A 376 -13.85 7.80 -10.77
CA SER A 376 -12.96 8.59 -11.65
C SER A 376 -11.99 9.49 -10.89
N ASN A 377 -12.13 9.62 -9.57
CA ASN A 377 -11.46 10.60 -8.72
C ASN A 377 -11.72 12.08 -9.08
N ARG A 378 -12.71 12.36 -9.92
CA ARG A 378 -13.06 13.72 -10.31
C ARG A 378 -13.76 14.48 -9.20
N TYR A 379 -14.63 13.83 -8.44
CA TYR A 379 -15.37 14.44 -7.34
C TYR A 379 -14.86 13.99 -5.99
N PHE A 380 -14.74 14.94 -5.07
CA PHE A 380 -14.35 14.71 -3.69
C PHE A 380 -15.33 15.37 -2.74
N ALA A 381 -15.91 14.57 -1.84
CA ALA A 381 -16.89 15.05 -0.86
C ALA A 381 -16.36 14.86 0.57
N TRP A 382 -16.58 15.85 1.43
CA TRP A 382 -16.17 15.78 2.85
C TRP A 382 -17.06 16.59 3.77
N VAL A 383 -17.04 16.26 5.05
CA VAL A 383 -17.65 17.04 6.10
C VAL A 383 -16.65 18.03 6.69
N ASP A 384 -17.09 19.27 6.89
CA ASP A 384 -16.29 20.37 7.43
C ASP A 384 -16.53 20.49 8.94
N SER A 385 -16.25 19.42 9.67
CA SER A 385 -16.45 19.34 11.11
C SER A 385 -15.35 18.51 11.76
N ALA A 386 -14.86 18.95 12.91
CA ALA A 386 -13.94 18.17 13.72
C ALA A 386 -14.57 16.84 14.22
N ASN A 387 -15.92 16.77 14.26
CA ASN A 387 -16.68 15.57 14.53
C ASN A 387 -17.50 15.18 13.31
N GLN A 388 -17.09 14.16 12.58
CA GLN A 388 -17.76 13.66 11.37
C GLN A 388 -19.21 13.20 11.58
N TYR A 389 -19.66 13.04 12.81
CA TYR A 389 -21.01 12.59 13.16
C TYR A 389 -21.93 13.73 13.61
N SER A 390 -21.49 14.99 13.51
CA SER A 390 -22.26 16.16 13.95
C SER A 390 -22.34 17.29 12.91
N SER A 391 -21.95 17.02 11.67
CA SER A 391 -22.01 18.02 10.59
C SER A 391 -23.37 18.05 9.92
N ASN A 392 -23.97 19.23 9.77
CA ASN A 392 -25.17 19.46 8.95
C ASN A 392 -24.82 19.91 7.52
N THR A 393 -23.53 19.94 7.17
CA THR A 393 -23.02 20.43 5.87
C THR A 393 -21.98 19.47 5.32
N ILE A 394 -22.12 19.09 4.05
CA ILE A 394 -21.11 18.38 3.26
C ILE A 394 -20.65 19.31 2.15
N LYS A 395 -19.35 19.40 1.94
CA LYS A 395 -18.75 20.05 0.77
C LYS A 395 -18.44 19.03 -0.30
N VAL A 396 -18.73 19.35 -1.54
CA VAL A 396 -18.43 18.51 -2.73
C VAL A 396 -17.65 19.36 -3.72
N MET A 397 -16.45 18.92 -4.08
CA MET A 397 -15.57 19.61 -5.01
C MET A 397 -15.46 18.84 -6.31
N ASP A 398 -15.69 19.51 -7.43
CA ASP A 398 -15.32 19.05 -8.76
C ASP A 398 -13.84 19.43 -9.01
N LEU A 399 -12.95 18.46 -8.97
CA LEU A 399 -11.51 18.67 -9.12
C LEU A 399 -11.12 19.07 -10.54
N LYS A 400 -11.95 18.73 -11.55
CA LYS A 400 -11.74 19.19 -12.93
C LYS A 400 -11.88 20.70 -13.05
N SER A 401 -12.89 21.27 -12.44
CA SER A 401 -13.15 22.71 -12.50
C SER A 401 -12.54 23.50 -11.34
N GLY A 402 -12.25 22.82 -10.22
CA GLY A 402 -11.85 23.41 -8.94
C GLY A 402 -12.99 24.08 -8.17
N LYS A 403 -14.25 23.87 -8.57
CA LYS A 403 -15.42 24.45 -7.91
C LYS A 403 -15.97 23.54 -6.82
N THR A 404 -16.44 24.16 -5.75
CA THR A 404 -17.04 23.47 -4.61
C THR A 404 -18.50 23.94 -4.45
N PHE A 405 -19.40 23.01 -4.17
CA PHE A 405 -20.76 23.30 -3.71
C PHE A 405 -21.01 22.66 -2.34
N GLU A 406 -22.08 23.08 -1.67
CA GLU A 406 -22.43 22.60 -0.34
C GLU A 406 -23.80 21.94 -0.36
N VAL A 407 -23.89 20.77 0.26
CA VAL A 407 -25.16 20.14 0.65
C VAL A 407 -25.39 20.48 2.11
N LYS A 408 -26.48 21.20 2.41
CA LYS A 408 -26.78 21.67 3.76
C LYS A 408 -28.21 21.37 4.16
N LYS A 409 -28.41 20.94 5.40
CA LYS A 409 -29.72 20.74 6.04
C LYS A 409 -29.86 21.61 7.31
N GLY A 410 -31.01 21.56 7.95
CA GLY A 410 -31.22 22.24 9.22
C GLY A 410 -30.35 21.67 10.36
N ASP A 411 -30.28 22.42 11.47
CA ASP A 411 -29.44 22.02 12.61
C ASP A 411 -29.94 20.77 13.35
N ASP A 412 -31.15 20.32 13.04
CA ASP A 412 -31.77 19.08 13.53
C ASP A 412 -31.40 17.85 12.71
N GLN A 413 -30.63 18.03 11.62
CA GLN A 413 -30.18 16.95 10.73
C GLN A 413 -28.67 16.93 10.60
N TYR A 414 -28.08 15.75 10.79
CA TYR A 414 -26.66 15.52 10.49
C TYR A 414 -26.51 14.76 9.18
N LEU A 415 -25.45 15.09 8.45
CA LEU A 415 -25.15 14.56 7.13
C LEU A 415 -23.82 13.79 7.14
N ARG A 416 -23.76 12.75 6.31
CA ARG A 416 -22.55 11.95 6.14
C ARG A 416 -22.30 11.65 4.67
N PRO A 417 -21.11 11.94 4.10
CA PRO A 417 -20.73 11.49 2.77
C PRO A 417 -20.55 9.97 2.81
N LEU A 418 -21.11 9.25 1.84
CA LEU A 418 -21.11 7.78 1.83
C LEU A 418 -20.37 7.20 0.63
N GLY A 419 -20.41 7.86 -0.53
CA GLY A 419 -19.79 7.39 -1.74
C GLY A 419 -20.33 8.04 -2.99
N PHE A 420 -20.03 7.43 -4.11
CA PHE A 420 -20.56 7.82 -5.42
C PHE A 420 -20.99 6.56 -6.18
N ILE A 421 -21.99 6.70 -7.03
CA ILE A 421 -22.35 5.72 -8.04
C ILE A 421 -22.09 6.36 -9.42
N GLY A 422 -21.01 5.91 -10.10
CA GLY A 422 -20.45 6.70 -11.18
C GLY A 422 -20.00 8.07 -10.67
N GLU A 423 -20.56 9.14 -11.22
CA GLU A 423 -20.28 10.53 -10.80
C GLU A 423 -21.35 11.10 -9.84
N ASP A 424 -22.42 10.37 -9.56
CA ASP A 424 -23.53 10.82 -8.72
C ASP A 424 -23.21 10.62 -7.23
N PHE A 425 -23.36 11.68 -6.46
CA PHE A 425 -23.00 11.71 -5.04
C PHE A 425 -24.04 11.08 -4.14
N ILE A 426 -23.62 10.17 -3.25
CA ILE A 426 -24.49 9.52 -2.25
C ILE A 426 -24.15 10.06 -0.86
N TYR A 427 -25.17 10.57 -0.18
CA TYR A 427 -25.04 10.94 1.22
C TYR A 427 -26.20 10.43 2.06
N GLY A 428 -25.90 10.20 3.34
CA GLY A 428 -26.88 9.84 4.34
C GLY A 428 -27.26 11.04 5.21
N GLN A 429 -28.51 11.04 5.68
CA GLN A 429 -29.00 11.98 6.69
C GLN A 429 -29.53 11.25 7.92
N ALA A 430 -29.30 11.81 9.10
CA ALA A 430 -29.82 11.32 10.37
C ALA A 430 -30.38 12.48 11.19
N ASN A 431 -31.43 12.23 12.01
CA ASN A 431 -31.83 13.23 13.00
C ASN A 431 -30.70 13.40 14.03
N ALA A 432 -30.33 14.61 14.35
CA ALA A 432 -29.27 14.91 15.31
C ALA A 432 -29.51 14.26 16.70
N ALA A 433 -30.76 14.14 17.10
CA ALA A 433 -31.18 13.53 18.36
C ALA A 433 -30.99 11.99 18.42
N ASP A 434 -30.90 11.33 17.26
CA ASP A 434 -30.78 9.88 17.15
C ASP A 434 -29.30 9.43 17.08
N VAL A 435 -28.37 10.37 16.85
CA VAL A 435 -26.94 10.09 16.81
C VAL A 435 -26.41 10.01 18.25
N VAL A 436 -25.90 8.85 18.61
CA VAL A 436 -25.47 8.57 19.99
C VAL A 436 -24.07 7.95 20.03
N SER A 437 -23.28 8.36 21.02
CA SER A 437 -21.97 7.74 21.30
C SER A 437 -22.03 6.96 22.62
N ASP A 438 -21.45 5.77 22.62
CA ASP A 438 -21.33 4.96 23.84
C ASP A 438 -20.14 5.42 24.72
N ALA A 439 -20.01 4.81 25.90
CA ALA A 439 -18.94 5.13 26.83
C ALA A 439 -17.53 4.74 26.31
N ALA A 440 -17.44 3.89 25.29
CA ALA A 440 -16.19 3.50 24.63
C ALA A 440 -15.83 4.43 23.46
N GLY A 441 -16.72 5.40 23.12
CA GLY A 441 -16.52 6.35 22.04
C GLY A 441 -17.01 5.88 20.68
N ASN A 442 -17.68 4.72 20.58
CA ASN A 442 -18.30 4.27 19.34
C ASN A 442 -19.57 5.08 19.08
N THR A 443 -19.68 5.64 17.88
CA THR A 443 -20.85 6.44 17.50
C THR A 443 -21.75 5.67 16.55
N THR A 444 -23.00 5.51 16.93
CA THR A 444 -24.07 5.02 16.05
C THR A 444 -24.70 6.20 15.33
N PHE A 445 -24.72 6.14 14.00
CA PHE A 445 -25.27 7.16 13.11
C PHE A 445 -26.45 6.56 12.31
N PRO A 446 -27.65 6.49 12.88
CA PRO A 446 -28.79 5.81 12.27
C PRO A 446 -29.42 6.70 11.20
N MET A 447 -29.08 6.46 9.94
CA MET A 447 -29.56 7.29 8.83
C MET A 447 -31.03 6.99 8.53
N ASN A 448 -31.87 8.02 8.59
CA ASN A 448 -33.28 7.95 8.25
C ASN A 448 -33.56 8.10 6.75
N GLY A 449 -32.54 8.42 5.96
CA GLY A 449 -32.61 8.52 4.51
C GLY A 449 -31.24 8.52 3.83
N LEU A 450 -31.22 8.04 2.58
CA LEU A 450 -30.13 8.20 1.64
C LEU A 450 -30.58 9.05 0.46
N ILE A 451 -29.75 9.95 0.02
CA ILE A 451 -30.00 10.81 -1.12
C ILE A 451 -28.90 10.59 -2.16
N ILE A 452 -29.29 10.38 -3.42
CA ILE A 452 -28.40 10.37 -4.56
C ILE A 452 -28.62 11.68 -5.32
N LEU A 453 -27.55 12.40 -5.54
CA LEU A 453 -27.52 13.75 -6.09
C LEU A 453 -26.67 13.78 -7.36
N ASP A 454 -27.22 14.31 -8.45
CA ASP A 454 -26.44 14.63 -9.65
C ASP A 454 -25.43 15.72 -9.33
N THR A 455 -24.15 15.42 -9.49
CA THR A 455 -23.07 16.39 -9.18
C THR A 455 -22.98 17.53 -10.19
N SER A 456 -23.54 17.37 -11.40
CA SER A 456 -23.45 18.36 -12.48
C SER A 456 -24.39 19.54 -12.29
N ASP A 457 -25.62 19.29 -11.82
CA ASP A 457 -26.66 20.30 -11.63
C ASP A 457 -27.21 20.37 -10.19
N GLN A 458 -26.74 19.48 -9.30
CA GLN A 458 -27.12 19.37 -7.89
C GLN A 458 -28.58 18.96 -7.68
N SER A 459 -29.24 18.35 -8.66
CA SER A 459 -30.60 17.84 -8.52
C SER A 459 -30.64 16.51 -7.77
N GLU A 460 -31.67 16.29 -6.97
CA GLU A 460 -31.92 15.01 -6.32
C GLU A 460 -32.43 13.98 -7.34
N LEU A 461 -31.61 12.95 -7.64
CA LEU A 461 -31.97 11.85 -8.52
C LEU A 461 -32.85 10.81 -7.82
N LYS A 462 -32.52 10.53 -6.56
CA LYS A 462 -33.24 9.52 -5.77
C LYS A 462 -33.13 9.80 -4.28
N THR A 463 -34.23 9.63 -3.60
CA THR A 463 -34.32 9.56 -2.14
C THR A 463 -34.74 8.17 -1.72
N TYR A 464 -33.98 7.50 -0.89
CA TYR A 464 -34.30 6.21 -0.29
C TYR A 464 -34.62 6.41 1.19
N THR A 465 -35.76 5.89 1.62
CA THR A 465 -36.19 5.89 3.03
C THR A 465 -36.40 4.44 3.47
N PRO A 466 -35.67 3.95 4.49
CA PRO A 466 -35.77 2.58 4.94
C PRO A 466 -37.15 2.31 5.57
N SER A 467 -37.74 1.16 5.29
CA SER A 467 -39.02 0.76 5.85
C SER A 467 -38.82 0.05 7.18
N GLY A 468 -39.12 0.75 8.29
CA GLY A 468 -39.13 0.14 9.63
C GLY A 468 -37.75 0.06 10.32
N GLY A 469 -36.77 0.87 9.88
CA GLY A 469 -35.44 0.91 10.46
C GLY A 469 -34.64 2.10 9.99
N TYR A 470 -33.33 1.96 10.04
CA TYR A 470 -32.35 2.97 9.62
C TYR A 470 -31.32 2.33 8.71
N VAL A 471 -30.65 3.14 7.90
CA VAL A 471 -29.44 2.72 7.19
C VAL A 471 -28.25 2.86 8.14
N GLU A 472 -27.44 1.82 8.24
CA GLU A 472 -26.19 1.83 8.99
C GLU A 472 -25.02 2.27 8.13
N LYS A 473 -24.85 1.59 7.00
CA LYS A 473 -23.78 1.84 6.02
C LYS A 473 -24.20 1.40 4.63
N ILE A 474 -23.40 1.78 3.63
CA ILE A 474 -23.53 1.30 2.26
C ILE A 474 -22.21 0.74 1.77
N SER A 475 -22.28 -0.11 0.75
CA SER A 475 -21.16 -0.44 -0.13
C SER A 475 -21.58 -0.21 -1.58
N VAL A 476 -20.67 0.33 -2.38
CA VAL A 476 -20.88 0.56 -3.81
C VAL A 476 -19.95 -0.36 -4.59
N ASP A 477 -20.52 -1.13 -5.50
CA ASP A 477 -19.78 -2.00 -6.42
C ASP A 477 -20.29 -1.76 -7.83
N GLY A 478 -19.49 -1.07 -8.64
CA GLY A 478 -19.89 -0.57 -9.95
C GLY A 478 -21.18 0.24 -9.89
N TYR A 479 -22.25 -0.27 -10.51
CA TYR A 479 -23.57 0.38 -10.55
C TYR A 479 -24.53 -0.15 -9.48
N THR A 480 -24.05 -0.84 -8.47
CA THR A 480 -24.87 -1.42 -7.39
C THR A 480 -24.53 -0.80 -6.05
N VAL A 481 -25.52 -0.29 -5.36
CA VAL A 481 -25.40 0.17 -3.96
C VAL A 481 -26.10 -0.85 -3.07
N THR A 482 -25.36 -1.54 -2.23
CA THR A 482 -25.90 -2.40 -1.18
C THR A 482 -26.03 -1.58 0.10
N ILE A 483 -27.20 -1.69 0.76
CA ILE A 483 -27.60 -0.89 1.91
C ILE A 483 -27.80 -1.82 3.10
N ASP A 484 -26.98 -1.69 4.15
CA ASP A 484 -27.15 -2.42 5.39
C ASP A 484 -28.13 -1.69 6.31
N LEU A 485 -29.11 -2.43 6.81
CA LEU A 485 -30.22 -1.91 7.60
C LEU A 485 -30.16 -2.35 9.05
N ILE A 486 -30.44 -1.42 9.95
CA ILE A 486 -30.55 -1.65 11.40
C ILE A 486 -31.88 -1.17 11.95
N ALA A 487 -32.33 -1.78 13.04
CA ALA A 487 -33.47 -1.29 13.80
C ALA A 487 -33.15 -1.21 15.29
N GLN A 488 -33.76 -0.23 15.97
CA GLN A 488 -33.60 -0.07 17.40
C GLN A 488 -34.63 -0.93 18.15
N ASN A 489 -34.13 -1.74 19.08
CA ASN A 489 -34.95 -2.51 19.99
C ASN A 489 -34.43 -2.32 21.42
N ASN A 490 -35.25 -1.79 22.33
CA ASN A 490 -34.90 -1.49 23.71
C ASN A 490 -33.59 -0.67 23.87
N GLY A 491 -33.36 0.30 23.00
CA GLY A 491 -32.18 1.16 23.06
C GLY A 491 -30.90 0.57 22.41
N VAL A 492 -30.97 -0.63 21.87
CA VAL A 492 -29.87 -1.29 21.15
C VAL A 492 -30.22 -1.39 19.67
N TYR A 493 -29.27 -1.03 18.81
CA TYR A 493 -29.38 -1.22 17.35
C TYR A 493 -28.92 -2.61 16.98
N ALA A 494 -29.71 -3.28 16.12
CA ALA A 494 -29.37 -4.60 15.58
C ALA A 494 -29.66 -4.63 14.07
N GLU A 495 -28.86 -5.39 13.36
CA GLU A 495 -29.02 -5.64 11.93
C GLU A 495 -30.37 -6.32 11.64
N ILE A 496 -31.07 -5.85 10.61
CA ILE A 496 -32.38 -6.39 10.19
C ILE A 496 -32.37 -6.89 8.74
N GLY A 497 -31.29 -6.70 8.00
CA GLY A 497 -31.13 -7.17 6.62
C GLY A 497 -30.49 -6.14 5.71
N GLN A 498 -30.59 -6.39 4.42
CA GLN A 498 -30.01 -5.56 3.37
C GLN A 498 -31.04 -5.18 2.32
N ASP A 499 -30.85 -4.04 1.66
CA ASP A 499 -31.57 -3.60 0.48
C ASP A 499 -30.58 -3.19 -0.62
N THR A 500 -31.06 -2.97 -1.84
CA THR A 500 -30.19 -2.72 -3.00
C THR A 500 -30.78 -1.63 -3.91
N ILE A 501 -29.93 -0.70 -4.33
CA ILE A 501 -30.21 0.24 -5.41
C ILE A 501 -29.31 -0.10 -6.59
N MET A 502 -29.87 -0.25 -7.79
CA MET A 502 -29.12 -0.47 -9.02
C MET A 502 -29.33 0.70 -9.98
N ASN A 503 -28.23 1.19 -10.55
CA ASN A 503 -28.22 2.10 -11.69
C ASN A 503 -27.96 1.28 -12.98
N ARG A 504 -28.67 1.55 -14.08
CA ARG A 504 -28.57 0.79 -15.34
C ARG A 504 -27.91 1.64 -16.44
N GLU A 505 -26.79 2.25 -16.19
CA GLU A 505 -26.01 2.85 -17.28
C GLU A 505 -25.14 1.80 -17.98
N ALA A 506 -24.89 2.03 -19.29
CA ALA A 506 -24.19 1.06 -20.12
C ALA A 506 -22.70 1.04 -19.79
N ASP A 507 -22.15 -0.17 -19.60
CA ASP A 507 -20.72 -0.42 -19.46
C ASP A 507 -19.88 0.32 -20.51
N SER A 508 -19.00 1.18 -20.09
CA SER A 508 -17.86 1.56 -20.90
C SER A 508 -16.97 0.32 -20.99
N LYS A 509 -16.89 -0.32 -22.14
CA LYS A 509 -16.03 -1.48 -22.34
C LYS A 509 -14.58 -1.07 -22.07
N GLN A 510 -13.98 -1.60 -21.02
CA GLN A 510 -12.53 -1.53 -20.83
C GLN A 510 -11.84 -2.11 -22.07
N LYS A 511 -10.91 -1.36 -22.64
CA LYS A 511 -10.16 -1.78 -23.83
C LYS A 511 -9.09 -2.80 -23.53
N ILE A 512 -8.64 -2.84 -22.28
CA ILE A 512 -7.71 -3.85 -21.75
C ILE A 512 -8.26 -4.39 -20.44
N ALA A 513 -7.96 -5.63 -20.15
CA ALA A 513 -8.33 -6.30 -18.91
C ALA A 513 -7.16 -7.13 -18.39
N LEU A 514 -7.05 -7.24 -17.06
CA LEU A 514 -6.16 -8.19 -16.40
C LEU A 514 -6.83 -9.56 -16.41
N ASP A 515 -6.11 -10.57 -16.88
CA ASP A 515 -6.50 -11.98 -16.80
C ASP A 515 -5.58 -12.70 -15.82
N THR A 516 -6.16 -13.42 -14.89
CA THR A 516 -5.45 -14.23 -13.89
C THR A 516 -5.80 -15.70 -14.13
N SER A 517 -4.85 -16.48 -14.63
CA SER A 517 -5.00 -17.92 -14.86
C SER A 517 -4.37 -18.76 -13.76
#